data_9e96854a5df5370bcfb2e61684d8362d
#
_entry.id   9e96854a5df5370bcfb2e61684d8362d
#
_cell.length_a   1.000
_cell.length_b   1.000
_cell.length_c   1.000
_cell.angle_alpha   90.00
_cell.angle_beta   90.00
_cell.angle_gamma   90.00
#
_symmetry.space_group_name_H-M   'P 1'
#
loop_
_entity.id
_entity.type
_entity.pdbx_description
1 polymer ?
#
loop_
_entity_poly.entity_id
_entity_poly.type
_entity_poly.pdbx_seq_one_letter_code
_entity_poly.pdbx_strand_id
1 'polypeptide(L)'
;KPGLIAVNSAGYRFVNEAASYHDFALRMFISHQTTPTIPAWLICDAAFLGKYGLGVIYPGHRNPGKLVESGYITRAQTVDELAGKIGVDSEQLRKTVERHNKFAETGIDIDFAKGETELNRFNGDPDHAPNPCIGPLSKAPFYALPVCPADIAVSTGLATDANARVLGSDGKAIPGLYACGN
;
A
#
# COMPACT_ATOMS: atom_id res chain seq x y z
N LYS A 1 6.93 -5.30 1.96
CA LYS A 1 7.85 -6.24 1.35
C LYS A 1 8.64 -5.56 0.24
N PRO A 2 9.88 -6.00 -0.07
CA PRO A 2 10.72 -5.41 -1.11
C PRO A 2 10.17 -5.68 -2.53
N GLY A 3 10.20 -4.66 -3.41
CA GLY A 3 9.74 -4.78 -4.80
C GLY A 3 8.29 -4.37 -5.04
N LEU A 4 7.71 -3.55 -4.15
CA LEU A 4 6.38 -2.95 -4.30
C LEU A 4 6.50 -1.44 -4.14
N ILE A 5 5.83 -0.68 -5.02
CA ILE A 5 5.61 0.76 -4.89
C ILE A 5 4.12 1.11 -5.01
N ALA A 6 3.75 2.24 -4.43
CA ALA A 6 2.42 2.83 -4.58
C ALA A 6 2.51 4.15 -5.33
N VAL A 7 1.71 4.29 -6.39
CA VAL A 7 1.69 5.50 -7.22
C VAL A 7 0.29 6.09 -7.34
N ASN A 8 0.24 7.41 -7.53
CA ASN A 8 -0.98 8.15 -7.89
C ASN A 8 -1.25 8.12 -9.40
N SER A 9 -2.32 8.78 -9.85
CA SER A 9 -2.70 8.84 -11.27
C SER A 9 -1.66 9.51 -12.18
N ALA A 10 -0.78 10.33 -11.63
CA ALA A 10 0.31 10.96 -12.38
C ALA A 10 1.62 10.13 -12.38
N GLY A 11 1.63 8.92 -11.79
CA GLY A 11 2.78 8.03 -11.79
C GLY A 11 3.83 8.30 -10.71
N TYR A 12 3.55 9.19 -9.76
CA TYR A 12 4.46 9.49 -8.64
C TYR A 12 4.17 8.63 -7.42
N ARG A 13 5.21 8.18 -6.74
CA ARG A 13 5.08 7.67 -5.37
C ARG A 13 4.63 8.82 -4.47
N PHE A 14 3.82 8.52 -3.48
CA PHE A 14 3.25 9.51 -2.55
C PHE A 14 3.40 9.11 -1.08
N VAL A 15 3.96 7.94 -0.80
CA VAL A 15 4.00 7.36 0.54
C VAL A 15 5.18 6.39 0.72
N ASN A 16 5.56 6.15 1.97
CA ASN A 16 6.33 4.98 2.38
C ASN A 16 5.39 3.77 2.43
N GLU A 17 5.55 2.83 1.51
CA GLU A 17 4.68 1.65 1.41
C GLU A 17 4.88 0.62 2.53
N ALA A 18 5.85 0.84 3.40
CA ALA A 18 6.08 0.05 4.61
C ALA A 18 5.55 0.71 5.89
N ALA A 19 4.89 1.87 5.77
CA ALA A 19 4.23 2.56 6.87
C ALA A 19 2.98 1.79 7.36
N SER A 20 2.35 2.28 8.43
CA SER A 20 1.09 1.74 8.92
C SER A 20 -0.04 1.92 7.91
N TYR A 21 -1.10 1.10 8.00
CA TYR A 21 -2.30 1.28 7.17
C TYR A 21 -2.94 2.66 7.35
N HIS A 22 -2.92 3.18 8.58
CA HIS A 22 -3.40 4.52 8.88
C HIS A 22 -2.61 5.60 8.13
N ASP A 23 -1.28 5.56 8.23
CA ASP A 23 -0.41 6.53 7.56
C ASP A 23 -0.52 6.41 6.03
N PHE A 24 -0.62 5.19 5.51
CA PHE A 24 -0.82 4.97 4.08
C PHE A 24 -2.13 5.62 3.60
N ALA A 25 -3.26 5.35 4.27
CA ALA A 25 -4.56 5.93 3.93
C ALA A 25 -4.55 7.46 4.08
N LEU A 26 -3.96 7.98 5.16
CA LEU A 26 -3.82 9.43 5.36
C LEU A 26 -3.05 10.09 4.21
N ARG A 27 -1.95 9.48 3.78
CA ARG A 27 -1.17 9.96 2.64
C ARG A 27 -1.93 9.89 1.32
N MET A 28 -2.81 8.90 1.12
CA MET A 28 -3.71 8.87 -0.03
C MET A 28 -4.61 10.11 -0.06
N PHE A 29 -5.26 10.45 1.07
CA PHE A 29 -6.12 11.64 1.17
C PHE A 29 -5.33 12.95 0.95
N ILE A 30 -4.14 13.07 1.55
CA ILE A 30 -3.28 14.26 1.36
C ILE A 30 -2.88 14.41 -0.11
N SER A 31 -2.39 13.35 -0.73
CA SER A 31 -2.00 13.37 -2.15
C SER A 31 -3.20 13.65 -3.06
N HIS A 32 -4.38 13.13 -2.72
CA HIS A 32 -5.61 13.31 -3.51
C HIS A 32 -6.08 14.77 -3.59
N GLN A 33 -5.66 15.64 -2.66
CA GLN A 33 -5.99 17.07 -2.70
C GLN A 33 -5.36 17.81 -3.89
N THR A 34 -4.25 17.29 -4.41
CA THR A 34 -3.51 17.91 -5.53
C THR A 34 -3.45 17.03 -6.76
N THR A 35 -3.40 15.71 -6.59
CA THR A 35 -3.29 14.73 -7.67
C THR A 35 -4.21 13.56 -7.36
N PRO A 36 -5.08 13.11 -8.28
CA PRO A 36 -5.94 11.95 -8.03
C PRO A 36 -5.13 10.73 -7.56
N THR A 37 -5.44 10.26 -6.34
CA THR A 37 -4.71 9.18 -5.65
C THR A 37 -5.67 8.11 -5.10
N ILE A 38 -6.97 8.28 -5.30
CA ILE A 38 -7.99 7.33 -4.92
C ILE A 38 -8.81 6.97 -6.18
N PRO A 39 -8.64 5.75 -6.71
CA PRO A 39 -7.71 4.70 -6.24
C PRO A 39 -6.24 5.08 -6.47
N ALA A 40 -5.35 4.57 -5.59
CA ALA A 40 -3.94 4.50 -5.89
C ALA A 40 -3.61 3.16 -6.55
N TRP A 41 -2.41 3.03 -7.13
CA TRP A 41 -1.97 1.80 -7.76
C TRP A 41 -0.78 1.19 -7.01
N LEU A 42 -0.94 -0.05 -6.55
CA LEU A 42 0.17 -0.86 -6.06
C LEU A 42 0.84 -1.54 -7.25
N ILE A 43 2.08 -1.21 -7.52
CA ILE A 43 2.85 -1.73 -8.65
C ILE A 43 3.90 -2.71 -8.14
N CYS A 44 3.96 -3.90 -8.74
CA CYS A 44 5.00 -4.90 -8.47
C CYS A 44 5.36 -5.67 -9.75
N ASP A 45 6.37 -6.50 -9.64
CA ASP A 45 6.80 -7.40 -10.72
C ASP A 45 6.47 -8.88 -10.42
N ALA A 46 6.83 -9.76 -11.37
CA ALA A 46 6.57 -11.19 -11.24
C ALA A 46 7.32 -11.83 -10.05
N ALA A 47 8.50 -11.34 -9.71
CA ALA A 47 9.28 -11.87 -8.58
C ALA A 47 8.60 -11.55 -7.25
N PHE A 48 8.15 -10.29 -7.10
CA PHE A 48 7.36 -9.88 -5.93
C PHE A 48 6.09 -10.70 -5.80
N LEU A 49 5.28 -10.74 -6.86
CA LEU A 49 4.00 -11.43 -6.84
C LEU A 49 4.15 -12.91 -6.49
N GLY A 50 5.15 -13.57 -7.07
CA GLY A 50 5.43 -14.99 -6.79
C GLY A 50 5.90 -15.25 -5.36
N LYS A 51 6.72 -14.36 -4.79
CA LYS A 51 7.30 -14.55 -3.45
C LYS A 51 6.35 -14.13 -2.33
N TYR A 52 5.68 -12.99 -2.48
CA TYR A 52 4.91 -12.38 -1.39
C TYR A 52 3.40 -12.38 -1.60
N GLY A 53 2.94 -12.56 -2.85
CA GLY A 53 1.53 -12.37 -3.19
C GLY A 53 1.14 -10.89 -3.24
N LEU A 54 -0.14 -10.62 -3.55
CA LEU A 54 -0.73 -9.27 -3.49
C LEU A 54 -2.26 -9.36 -3.43
N GLY A 55 -2.86 -8.73 -2.44
CA GLY A 55 -4.30 -8.80 -2.22
C GLY A 55 -4.77 -10.24 -2.00
N VAL A 56 -5.68 -10.75 -2.83
CA VAL A 56 -6.17 -12.14 -2.76
C VAL A 56 -5.24 -13.15 -3.44
N ILE A 57 -4.12 -12.70 -3.99
CA ILE A 57 -3.13 -13.58 -4.62
C ILE A 57 -2.12 -14.01 -3.55
N TYR A 58 -2.14 -15.28 -3.16
CA TYR A 58 -1.25 -15.83 -2.15
C TYR A 58 0.17 -16.07 -2.69
N PRO A 59 1.18 -16.06 -1.80
CA PRO A 59 2.55 -16.45 -2.14
C PRO A 59 2.61 -17.81 -2.84
N GLY A 60 3.49 -17.93 -3.85
CA GLY A 60 3.62 -19.15 -4.65
C GLY A 60 2.58 -19.32 -5.75
N HIS A 61 1.60 -18.42 -5.85
CA HIS A 61 0.61 -18.46 -6.94
C HIS A 61 1.27 -18.09 -8.27
N ARG A 62 1.35 -19.05 -9.19
CA ARG A 62 2.12 -18.90 -10.44
C ARG A 62 1.34 -18.31 -11.61
N ASN A 63 0.01 -18.32 -11.54
CA ASN A 63 -0.82 -17.85 -12.65
C ASN A 63 -2.07 -17.11 -12.17
N PRO A 64 -2.05 -15.77 -12.09
CA PRO A 64 -3.20 -14.96 -11.72
C PRO A 64 -4.19 -14.75 -12.89
N GLY A 65 -4.17 -15.60 -13.94
CA GLY A 65 -4.92 -15.40 -15.19
C GLY A 65 -6.38 -15.04 -14.99
N LYS A 66 -7.13 -15.81 -14.15
CA LYS A 66 -8.53 -15.50 -13.85
C LYS A 66 -8.74 -14.15 -13.17
N LEU A 67 -7.79 -13.71 -12.33
CA LEU A 67 -7.87 -12.41 -11.67
C LEU A 67 -7.50 -11.27 -12.62
N VAL A 68 -6.65 -11.53 -13.61
CA VAL A 68 -6.38 -10.60 -14.72
C VAL A 68 -7.61 -10.48 -15.63
N GLU A 69 -8.21 -11.60 -16.01
CA GLU A 69 -9.43 -11.64 -16.84
C GLU A 69 -10.62 -10.94 -16.18
N SER A 70 -10.76 -11.06 -14.86
CA SER A 70 -11.81 -10.36 -14.10
C SER A 70 -11.55 -8.88 -13.88
N GLY A 71 -10.35 -8.37 -14.25
CA GLY A 71 -9.96 -6.99 -13.98
C GLY A 71 -9.55 -6.69 -12.55
N TYR A 72 -9.43 -7.71 -11.68
CA TYR A 72 -8.97 -7.52 -10.29
C TYR A 72 -7.54 -7.01 -10.22
N ILE A 73 -6.66 -7.49 -11.09
CA ILE A 73 -5.27 -7.06 -11.22
C ILE A 73 -4.93 -6.86 -12.70
N THR A 74 -4.23 -5.78 -13.01
CA THR A 74 -3.75 -5.51 -14.37
C THR A 74 -2.37 -6.11 -14.56
N ARG A 75 -2.12 -6.72 -15.74
CA ARG A 75 -0.84 -7.34 -16.12
C ARG A 75 -0.32 -6.73 -17.41
N ALA A 76 1.00 -6.52 -17.49
CA ALA A 76 1.69 -6.05 -18.68
C ALA A 76 3.12 -6.59 -18.78
N GLN A 77 3.71 -6.60 -19.97
CA GLN A 77 5.09 -7.04 -20.16
C GLN A 77 6.11 -5.94 -19.89
N THR A 78 5.69 -4.69 -20.01
CA THR A 78 6.53 -3.52 -19.73
C THR A 78 5.84 -2.55 -18.79
N VAL A 79 6.61 -1.67 -18.15
CA VAL A 79 6.08 -0.60 -17.30
C VAL A 79 5.24 0.38 -18.13
N ASP A 80 5.66 0.68 -19.35
CA ASP A 80 4.94 1.59 -20.26
C ASP A 80 3.58 1.01 -20.68
N GLU A 81 3.53 -0.28 -21.02
CA GLU A 81 2.28 -0.99 -21.30
C GLU A 81 1.36 -1.00 -20.07
N LEU A 82 1.93 -1.22 -18.87
CA LEU A 82 1.16 -1.20 -17.62
C LEU A 82 0.55 0.17 -17.38
N ALA A 83 1.34 1.23 -17.51
CA ALA A 83 0.91 2.61 -17.37
C ALA A 83 -0.27 2.94 -18.28
N GLY A 84 -0.17 2.57 -19.57
CA GLY A 84 -1.25 2.76 -20.55
C GLY A 84 -2.54 2.03 -20.16
N LYS A 85 -2.44 0.79 -19.65
CA LYS A 85 -3.60 0.00 -19.19
C LYS A 85 -4.31 0.57 -17.97
N ILE A 86 -3.58 1.20 -17.06
CA ILE A 86 -4.13 1.76 -15.82
C ILE A 86 -4.39 3.27 -15.89
N GLY A 87 -4.13 3.89 -17.04
CA GLY A 87 -4.39 5.32 -17.24
C GLY A 87 -3.45 6.26 -16.48
N VAL A 88 -2.20 5.82 -16.23
CA VAL A 88 -1.16 6.59 -15.56
C VAL A 88 -0.16 7.12 -16.58
N ASP A 89 0.45 8.28 -16.33
CA ASP A 89 1.51 8.81 -17.18
C ASP A 89 2.67 7.84 -17.30
N SER A 90 2.94 7.37 -18.54
CA SER A 90 3.91 6.32 -18.82
C SER A 90 5.35 6.77 -18.60
N GLU A 91 5.69 7.99 -19.02
CA GLU A 91 7.03 8.53 -18.85
C GLU A 91 7.36 8.73 -17.37
N GLN A 92 6.39 9.28 -16.62
CA GLN A 92 6.57 9.48 -15.19
C GLN A 92 6.63 8.16 -14.43
N LEU A 93 5.77 7.18 -14.72
CA LEU A 93 5.83 5.86 -14.06
C LEU A 93 7.18 5.19 -14.30
N ARG A 94 7.70 5.24 -15.52
CA ARG A 94 9.02 4.69 -15.84
C ARG A 94 10.13 5.38 -15.01
N LYS A 95 10.14 6.71 -14.95
CA LYS A 95 11.08 7.47 -14.10
C LYS A 95 10.97 7.09 -12.63
N THR A 96 9.76 6.89 -12.15
CA THR A 96 9.49 6.48 -10.76
C THR A 96 10.06 5.08 -10.47
N VAL A 97 9.86 4.11 -11.37
CA VAL A 97 10.42 2.76 -11.25
C VAL A 97 11.95 2.79 -11.33
N GLU A 98 12.53 3.52 -12.30
CA GLU A 98 13.99 3.66 -12.43
C GLU A 98 14.61 4.28 -11.17
N ARG A 99 13.99 5.32 -10.62
CA ARG A 99 14.43 5.94 -9.36
C ARG A 99 14.34 4.98 -8.18
N HIS A 100 13.23 4.25 -8.06
CA HIS A 100 13.07 3.23 -7.02
C HIS A 100 14.10 2.11 -7.14
N ASN A 101 14.43 1.68 -8.36
CA ASN A 101 15.44 0.64 -8.59
C ASN A 101 16.84 1.08 -8.13
N LYS A 102 17.19 2.38 -8.27
CA LYS A 102 18.43 2.93 -7.69
C LYS A 102 18.42 2.88 -6.17
N PHE A 103 17.27 3.10 -5.52
CA PHE A 103 17.16 2.90 -4.08
C PHE A 103 17.31 1.43 -3.67
N ALA A 104 16.85 0.50 -4.52
CA ALA A 104 17.06 -0.93 -4.27
C ALA A 104 18.53 -1.35 -4.34
N GLU A 105 19.35 -0.71 -5.18
CA GLU A 105 20.79 -0.95 -5.24
C GLU A 105 21.51 -0.48 -3.98
N THR A 106 21.15 0.70 -3.46
CA THR A 106 21.81 1.32 -2.30
C THR A 106 21.20 0.91 -0.95
N GLY A 107 19.95 0.48 -0.97
CA GLY A 107 19.14 0.23 0.23
C GLY A 107 18.62 1.50 0.91
N ILE A 108 18.74 2.68 0.28
CA ILE A 108 18.37 3.97 0.86
C ILE A 108 17.26 4.62 0.02
N ASP A 109 16.09 4.83 0.60
CA ASP A 109 14.98 5.57 0.00
C ASP A 109 14.98 7.01 0.50
N ILE A 110 15.60 7.90 -0.26
CA ILE A 110 15.69 9.33 0.10
C ILE A 110 14.37 10.09 -0.06
N ASP A 111 13.35 9.47 -0.69
CA ASP A 111 12.07 10.13 -0.91
C ASP A 111 11.12 9.93 0.29
N PHE A 112 11.11 8.72 0.87
CA PHE A 112 10.14 8.34 1.90
C PHE A 112 10.76 7.59 3.08
N ALA A 113 12.09 7.45 3.15
CA ALA A 113 12.79 6.77 4.25
C ALA A 113 12.27 5.32 4.48
N LYS A 114 11.92 4.61 3.40
CA LYS A 114 11.38 3.25 3.47
C LYS A 114 12.42 2.27 4.00
N GLY A 115 12.04 1.56 5.07
CA GLY A 115 12.94 0.59 5.73
C GLY A 115 13.84 1.19 6.81
N GLU A 116 13.68 2.47 7.19
CA GLU A 116 14.47 3.10 8.25
C GLU A 116 13.92 2.83 9.65
N THR A 117 12.60 2.65 9.80
CA THR A 117 11.97 2.40 11.09
C THR A 117 11.87 0.90 11.42
N GLU A 118 11.77 0.57 12.71
CA GLU A 118 11.54 -0.82 13.16
C GLU A 118 10.24 -1.40 12.60
N LEU A 119 9.15 -0.61 12.55
CA LEU A 119 7.88 -1.03 11.97
C LEU A 119 8.04 -1.40 10.49
N ASN A 120 8.79 -0.60 9.72
CA ASN A 120 9.04 -0.89 8.32
C ASN A 120 9.79 -2.23 8.18
N ARG A 121 10.85 -2.42 8.95
CA ARG A 121 11.69 -3.62 8.91
C ARG A 121 10.95 -4.87 9.37
N PHE A 122 10.12 -4.76 10.40
CA PHE A 122 9.25 -5.84 10.84
C PHE A 122 8.33 -6.35 9.72
N ASN A 123 7.75 -5.43 8.95
CA ASN A 123 6.94 -5.75 7.77
C ASN A 123 7.78 -6.14 6.54
N GLY A 124 9.08 -5.96 6.59
CA GLY A 124 10.03 -6.28 5.53
C GLY A 124 10.26 -7.79 5.33
N ASP A 125 11.25 -8.11 4.53
CA ASP A 125 11.79 -9.47 4.34
C ASP A 125 13.19 -9.52 4.93
N PRO A 126 13.41 -10.19 6.07
CA PRO A 126 14.72 -10.21 6.73
C PRO A 126 15.83 -10.85 5.90
N ASP A 127 15.47 -11.70 4.92
CA ASP A 127 16.43 -12.36 4.02
C ASP A 127 16.78 -11.51 2.79
N HIS A 128 16.19 -10.30 2.66
CA HIS A 128 16.45 -9.40 1.54
C HIS A 128 17.43 -8.29 1.93
N ALA A 129 18.53 -8.18 1.20
CA ALA A 129 19.56 -7.16 1.37
C ALA A 129 19.62 -6.24 0.14
N PRO A 130 20.12 -5.00 0.31
CA PRO A 130 20.64 -4.36 1.51
C PRO A 130 19.58 -3.81 2.46
N ASN A 131 18.31 -3.67 2.04
CA ASN A 131 17.21 -3.17 2.84
C ASN A 131 16.00 -4.12 2.76
N PRO A 132 15.46 -4.61 3.89
CA PRO A 132 14.38 -5.60 3.91
C PRO A 132 13.06 -5.10 3.29
N CYS A 133 12.94 -3.79 3.03
CA CYS A 133 11.72 -3.16 2.50
C CYS A 133 11.82 -2.69 1.05
N ILE A 134 13.05 -2.62 0.50
CA ILE A 134 13.30 -2.04 -0.82
C ILE A 134 13.91 -3.10 -1.73
N GLY A 135 13.21 -3.43 -2.81
CA GLY A 135 13.70 -4.36 -3.83
C GLY A 135 13.37 -3.84 -5.23
N PRO A 136 14.09 -4.28 -6.26
CA PRO A 136 13.89 -3.80 -7.62
C PRO A 136 12.58 -4.29 -8.22
N LEU A 137 12.02 -3.49 -9.13
CA LEU A 137 10.96 -3.86 -10.05
C LEU A 137 11.59 -4.05 -11.42
N SER A 138 11.96 -5.27 -11.77
CA SER A 138 12.76 -5.55 -12.99
C SER A 138 12.37 -6.82 -13.74
N LYS A 139 11.53 -7.69 -13.15
CA LYS A 139 11.20 -9.00 -13.73
C LYS A 139 9.78 -9.03 -14.27
N ALA A 140 9.65 -8.85 -15.59
CA ALA A 140 8.35 -9.00 -16.25
C ALA A 140 7.70 -10.38 -15.99
N PRO A 141 6.35 -10.46 -16.04
CA PRO A 141 5.41 -9.36 -16.20
C PRO A 141 5.28 -8.48 -14.97
N PHE A 142 4.87 -7.23 -15.21
CA PHE A 142 4.53 -6.26 -14.18
C PHE A 142 3.03 -6.31 -13.89
N TYR A 143 2.68 -5.94 -12.66
CA TYR A 143 1.30 -5.97 -12.18
C TYR A 143 0.93 -4.69 -11.48
N ALA A 144 -0.34 -4.29 -11.61
CA ALA A 144 -0.93 -3.16 -10.92
C ALA A 144 -2.25 -3.57 -10.27
N LEU A 145 -2.39 -3.28 -8.97
CA LEU A 145 -3.61 -3.50 -8.20
C LEU A 145 -4.16 -2.16 -7.72
N PRO A 146 -5.43 -1.80 -8.02
CA PRO A 146 -6.02 -0.58 -7.46
C PRO A 146 -6.27 -0.76 -5.97
N VAL A 147 -6.00 0.29 -5.19
CA VAL A 147 -6.26 0.32 -3.75
C VAL A 147 -7.04 1.58 -3.38
N CYS A 148 -8.10 1.40 -2.60
CA CYS A 148 -8.89 2.47 -2.02
C CYS A 148 -8.79 2.42 -0.49
N PRO A 149 -8.83 3.57 0.21
CA PRO A 149 -8.95 3.57 1.66
C PRO A 149 -10.30 2.99 2.07
N ALA A 150 -10.31 2.20 3.14
CA ALA A 150 -11.51 1.66 3.75
C ALA A 150 -11.31 1.54 5.26
N ASP A 151 -12.40 1.67 6.01
CA ASP A 151 -12.36 1.49 7.45
C ASP A 151 -12.20 0.01 7.80
N ILE A 152 -11.27 -0.28 8.71
CA ILE A 152 -11.12 -1.61 9.32
C ILE A 152 -11.78 -1.59 10.70
N ALA A 153 -11.53 -0.51 11.46
CA ALA A 153 -12.04 -0.30 12.80
C ALA A 153 -12.04 1.19 13.13
N VAL A 154 -12.85 1.57 14.10
CA VAL A 154 -12.90 2.94 14.62
C VAL A 154 -12.39 2.94 16.05
N SER A 155 -11.37 3.75 16.33
CA SER A 155 -10.82 3.92 17.68
C SER A 155 -11.47 5.06 18.47
N THR A 156 -12.33 5.85 17.82
CA THR A 156 -13.20 6.83 18.46
C THR A 156 -14.62 6.26 18.55
N GLY A 157 -15.27 6.43 19.68
CA GLY A 157 -16.58 5.86 19.90
C GLY A 157 -17.34 6.61 20.98
N LEU A 158 -18.35 5.94 21.55
CA LEU A 158 -19.12 6.47 22.66
C LEU A 158 -18.22 6.63 23.89
N ALA A 159 -18.35 7.77 24.59
CA ALA A 159 -17.67 7.95 25.87
C ALA A 159 -18.23 6.96 26.88
N THR A 160 -17.36 6.22 27.56
CA THR A 160 -17.76 5.24 28.59
C THR A 160 -16.99 5.46 29.88
N ASP A 161 -17.56 4.99 31.00
CA ASP A 161 -16.85 4.91 32.27
C ASP A 161 -16.06 3.57 32.40
N ALA A 162 -15.37 3.40 33.51
CA ALA A 162 -14.58 2.18 33.80
C ALA A 162 -15.40 0.88 33.87
N ASN A 163 -16.75 0.97 33.95
CA ASN A 163 -17.66 -0.16 33.91
C ASN A 163 -18.31 -0.34 32.51
N ALA A 164 -17.72 0.27 31.48
CA ALA A 164 -18.23 0.26 30.10
C ALA A 164 -19.63 0.85 29.93
N ARG A 165 -20.15 1.63 30.90
CA ARG A 165 -21.45 2.30 30.77
C ARG A 165 -21.28 3.53 29.90
N VAL A 166 -22.16 3.68 28.90
CA VAL A 166 -22.14 4.85 28.02
C VAL A 166 -22.54 6.11 28.79
N LEU A 167 -21.78 7.18 28.60
CA LEU A 167 -22.03 8.48 29.21
C LEU A 167 -22.80 9.39 28.26
N GLY A 168 -23.82 10.04 28.77
CA GLY A 168 -24.52 11.12 28.09
C GLY A 168 -23.69 12.41 28.02
N SER A 169 -24.20 13.41 27.33
CA SER A 169 -23.57 14.72 27.22
C SER A 169 -23.41 15.47 28.57
N ASP A 170 -24.19 15.08 29.59
CA ASP A 170 -24.06 15.55 30.95
C ASP A 170 -23.04 14.79 31.80
N GLY A 171 -22.31 13.83 31.21
CA GLY A 171 -21.31 13.00 31.88
C GLY A 171 -21.90 11.89 32.75
N LYS A 172 -23.22 11.69 32.78
CA LYS A 172 -23.87 10.63 33.56
C LYS A 172 -24.05 9.37 32.70
N ALA A 173 -23.98 8.21 33.38
CA ALA A 173 -24.22 6.94 32.71
C ALA A 173 -25.69 6.83 32.25
N ILE A 174 -25.88 6.44 30.99
CA ILE A 174 -27.18 6.11 30.43
C ILE A 174 -27.59 4.72 30.95
N PRO A 175 -28.70 4.59 31.71
CA PRO A 175 -29.10 3.29 32.27
C PRO A 175 -29.31 2.22 31.19
N GLY A 176 -28.70 1.07 31.39
CA GLY A 176 -28.84 -0.10 30.49
C GLY A 176 -28.05 -0.02 29.19
N LEU A 177 -27.26 1.06 28.92
CA LEU A 177 -26.45 1.18 27.72
C LEU A 177 -24.98 0.98 28.06
N TYR A 178 -24.34 0.00 27.36
CA TYR A 178 -22.94 -0.36 27.52
C TYR A 178 -22.25 -0.40 26.17
N ALA A 179 -20.98 0.00 26.12
CA ALA A 179 -20.14 -0.11 24.94
C ALA A 179 -18.67 -0.39 25.34
N CYS A 180 -18.03 -1.30 24.62
CA CYS A 180 -16.60 -1.59 24.75
C CYS A 180 -16.07 -2.16 23.43
N GLY A 181 -14.77 -2.01 23.20
CA GLY A 181 -14.13 -2.41 21.96
C GLY A 181 -14.10 -1.29 20.92
N ASN A 182 -13.78 -1.67 19.68
CA ASN A 182 -13.70 -0.78 18.51
C ASN A 182 -14.78 -1.13 17.52
#